data_f79c96c9d827962e46a4eb4c0170ddbf
#
_entry.id   f79c96c9d827962e46a4eb4c0170ddbf
#
_cell.length_a   1.000
_cell.length_b   1.000
_cell.length_c   1.000
_cell.angle_alpha   90.00
_cell.angle_beta   90.00
_cell.angle_gamma   90.00
#
_symmetry.space_group_name_H-M   'P 1'
#
loop_
_entity.id
_entity.type
_entity.pdbx_description
1 polymer ?
#
loop_
_entity_poly.entity_id
_entity_poly.type
_entity_poly.pdbx_seq_one_letter_code
_entity_poly.pdbx_strand_id
1 'polypeptide(L)'
;MKPPKIHTLAFLVTGFPPDVSGVSHFNWERAHWFAKQGIYRVVVFAPDWQKEPTSSLGQLDSDTNLIIERYPSKPWVPYTLTHVPKFRAADLIRKKLAYYKPNLIVITDVERFFLLGAWQLPGRRYAREHHIPYIAEYHTDLYNFSASYPGWQWLRNAARSSQLAGYLYRQIDMTICASDAASQSCKELGIANTRTIPFLGIDVCTYSPHRRNRKWLETWLNNKEIDNKVLLFLGRLGFEKRVDLLIKAFARLRQKRSDCSLILAGDGPTEVVNQLKRLAESIPNVHFTGFLLGETKANVLASCDVFCSPSPYETFGRTVVEAMASGIPVVTVDSGAVSEYLLEGVNGYLAPPDDVEGLANVIHKVLLSNNTEIICRALRDANQFSLDQGCQNLSDYYQQLLGISETRKDLTSLSRK
;
A
#
# COMPACT_ATOMS: atom_id res chain seq x y z
N MET A 1 -33.69 15.61 -18.68
CA MET A 1 -32.65 15.78 -17.65
C MET A 1 -31.36 16.23 -18.32
N LYS A 2 -30.69 17.27 -17.84
CA LYS A 2 -29.34 17.58 -18.33
C LYS A 2 -28.39 16.44 -17.96
N PRO A 3 -27.51 15.99 -18.88
CA PRO A 3 -26.52 14.98 -18.54
C PRO A 3 -25.71 15.43 -17.31
N PRO A 4 -25.32 14.51 -16.43
CA PRO A 4 -24.54 14.85 -15.25
C PRO A 4 -23.23 15.53 -15.69
N LYS A 5 -22.85 16.58 -15.00
CA LYS A 5 -21.58 17.29 -15.26
C LYS A 5 -20.42 16.36 -14.93
N ILE A 6 -19.60 16.02 -15.91
CA ILE A 6 -18.42 15.19 -15.74
C ILE A 6 -17.28 16.05 -15.18
N HIS A 7 -16.69 15.64 -14.07
CA HIS A 7 -15.55 16.30 -13.43
C HIS A 7 -14.25 15.56 -13.77
N THR A 8 -13.24 16.30 -14.23
CA THR A 8 -11.94 15.73 -14.55
C THR A 8 -11.05 15.71 -13.33
N LEU A 9 -10.60 14.52 -12.91
CA LEU A 9 -9.62 14.30 -11.87
C LEU A 9 -8.25 14.02 -12.50
N ALA A 10 -7.20 14.68 -12.03
CA ALA A 10 -5.84 14.42 -12.46
C ALA A 10 -5.06 13.76 -11.31
N PHE A 11 -4.62 12.52 -11.49
CA PHE A 11 -3.78 11.80 -10.55
C PHE A 11 -2.32 11.83 -11.01
N LEU A 12 -1.44 12.46 -10.23
CA LEU A 12 0.00 12.50 -10.46
C LEU A 12 0.66 11.45 -9.54
N VAL A 13 1.12 10.35 -10.12
CA VAL A 13 1.60 9.19 -9.36
C VAL A 13 3.00 8.78 -9.79
N THR A 14 3.82 8.28 -8.85
CA THR A 14 5.14 7.68 -9.15
C THR A 14 5.09 6.15 -9.16
N GLY A 15 4.08 5.53 -8.55
CA GLY A 15 3.80 4.10 -8.60
C GLY A 15 2.57 3.82 -9.45
N PHE A 16 2.74 3.11 -10.58
CA PHE A 16 1.67 2.68 -11.47
C PHE A 16 2.17 1.51 -12.34
N PRO A 17 1.32 0.57 -12.76
CA PRO A 17 1.76 -0.53 -13.60
C PRO A 17 2.63 -0.09 -14.79
N PRO A 18 3.70 -0.84 -15.11
CA PRO A 18 4.03 -2.22 -14.69
C PRO A 18 4.78 -2.37 -13.34
N ASP A 19 4.89 -1.32 -12.52
CA ASP A 19 5.37 -1.44 -11.14
C ASP A 19 4.45 -2.37 -10.33
N VAL A 20 5.04 -3.30 -9.58
CA VAL A 20 4.33 -4.33 -8.80
C VAL A 20 4.16 -3.97 -7.31
N SER A 21 4.43 -2.73 -6.94
CA SER A 21 4.26 -2.27 -5.54
C SER A 21 2.79 -2.18 -5.13
N GLY A 22 2.52 -2.25 -3.82
CA GLY A 22 1.17 -2.09 -3.28
C GLY A 22 0.54 -0.73 -3.62
N VAL A 23 1.36 0.33 -3.68
CA VAL A 23 0.92 1.69 -4.09
C VAL A 23 0.55 1.72 -5.56
N SER A 24 1.35 1.07 -6.41
CA SER A 24 1.07 0.95 -7.85
C SER A 24 -0.26 0.25 -8.10
N HIS A 25 -0.46 -0.88 -7.44
CA HIS A 25 -1.70 -1.64 -7.58
C HIS A 25 -2.92 -0.84 -7.10
N PHE A 26 -2.82 -0.19 -5.95
CA PHE A 26 -3.89 0.68 -5.46
C PHE A 26 -4.18 1.84 -6.42
N ASN A 27 -3.17 2.53 -6.95
CA ASN A 27 -3.36 3.62 -7.90
C ASN A 27 -4.08 3.17 -9.16
N TRP A 28 -3.81 1.95 -9.62
CA TRP A 28 -4.48 1.34 -10.78
C TRP A 28 -5.95 0.99 -10.46
N GLU A 29 -6.20 0.29 -9.34
CA GLU A 29 -7.54 -0.09 -8.89
C GLU A 29 -8.45 1.13 -8.70
N ARG A 30 -7.97 2.15 -7.97
CA ARG A 30 -8.77 3.36 -7.73
C ARG A 30 -9.04 4.16 -8.99
N ALA A 31 -8.08 4.25 -9.93
CA ALA A 31 -8.29 4.97 -11.18
C ALA A 31 -9.44 4.34 -11.99
N HIS A 32 -9.50 3.02 -12.04
CA HIS A 32 -10.61 2.28 -12.67
C HIS A 32 -11.91 2.47 -11.90
N TRP A 33 -11.84 2.43 -10.57
CA TRP A 33 -13.03 2.64 -9.75
C TRP A 33 -13.67 4.01 -10.02
N PHE A 34 -12.87 5.09 -9.98
CA PHE A 34 -13.36 6.45 -10.25
C PHE A 34 -13.88 6.60 -11.68
N ALA A 35 -13.22 6.02 -12.68
CA ALA A 35 -13.65 6.09 -14.08
C ALA A 35 -15.03 5.43 -14.31
N LYS A 36 -15.34 4.36 -13.56
CA LYS A 36 -16.62 3.65 -13.64
C LYS A 36 -17.79 4.39 -12.99
N GLN A 37 -17.53 5.44 -12.18
CA GLN A 37 -18.62 6.17 -11.50
C GLN A 37 -19.50 7.02 -12.42
N GLY A 38 -19.10 7.24 -13.68
CA GLY A 38 -19.86 8.02 -14.66
C GLY A 38 -19.90 9.54 -14.43
N ILE A 39 -19.48 10.01 -13.26
CA ILE A 39 -19.40 11.43 -12.90
C ILE A 39 -17.97 11.98 -12.99
N TYR A 40 -17.00 11.11 -13.20
CA TYR A 40 -15.58 11.47 -13.31
C TYR A 40 -14.98 11.07 -14.65
N ARG A 41 -14.12 11.93 -15.19
CA ARG A 41 -13.07 11.58 -16.13
C ARG A 41 -11.77 11.56 -15.36
N VAL A 42 -11.02 10.47 -15.46
CA VAL A 42 -9.77 10.28 -14.73
C VAL A 42 -8.60 10.37 -15.70
N VAL A 43 -7.64 11.24 -15.40
CA VAL A 43 -6.36 11.36 -16.12
C VAL A 43 -5.24 11.00 -15.17
N VAL A 44 -4.57 9.88 -15.40
CA VAL A 44 -3.43 9.43 -14.59
C VAL A 44 -2.15 9.82 -15.29
N PHE A 45 -1.31 10.61 -14.61
CA PHE A 45 0.07 10.89 -15.03
C PHE A 45 0.99 9.90 -14.33
N ALA A 46 1.54 8.95 -15.08
CA ALA A 46 2.32 7.83 -14.56
C ALA A 46 3.72 7.77 -15.20
N PRO A 47 4.72 7.13 -14.56
CA PRO A 47 6.05 6.96 -15.12
C PRO A 47 6.03 6.17 -16.43
N ASP A 48 6.86 6.58 -17.40
CA ASP A 48 7.16 5.78 -18.58
C ASP A 48 8.30 4.82 -18.25
N TRP A 49 8.02 3.52 -18.26
CA TRP A 49 8.98 2.46 -17.94
C TRP A 49 9.77 1.98 -19.16
N GLN A 50 9.47 2.46 -20.37
CA GLN A 50 10.08 1.99 -21.63
C GLN A 50 10.05 0.45 -21.78
N LYS A 51 9.11 -0.20 -21.12
CA LYS A 51 8.83 -1.63 -21.24
C LYS A 51 7.39 -1.79 -21.68
N GLU A 52 7.16 -2.74 -22.59
CA GLU A 52 5.80 -3.11 -22.95
C GLU A 52 5.06 -3.58 -21.69
N PRO A 53 3.79 -3.20 -21.51
CA PRO A 53 2.99 -3.70 -20.41
C PRO A 53 2.96 -5.23 -20.50
N THR A 54 3.39 -5.89 -19.46
CA THR A 54 3.21 -7.34 -19.34
C THR A 54 1.72 -7.63 -19.51
N SER A 55 1.38 -8.50 -20.42
CA SER A 55 0.02 -8.85 -20.87
C SER A 55 -0.96 -9.36 -19.81
N SER A 56 -0.57 -9.35 -18.53
CA SER A 56 -1.39 -9.75 -17.40
C SER A 56 -2.19 -8.62 -16.73
N LEU A 57 -1.95 -7.37 -17.09
CA LEU A 57 -2.76 -6.23 -16.65
C LEU A 57 -3.65 -5.84 -17.83
N GLY A 58 -4.92 -6.22 -17.75
CA GLY A 58 -5.92 -6.20 -18.79
C GLY A 58 -5.83 -5.04 -19.78
N GLN A 59 -6.21 -5.33 -21.04
CA GLN A 59 -6.42 -4.32 -22.07
C GLN A 59 -7.29 -3.20 -21.48
N LEU A 60 -6.83 -1.96 -21.63
CA LEU A 60 -7.62 -0.78 -21.33
C LEU A 60 -8.91 -0.87 -22.15
N ASP A 61 -10.02 -1.01 -21.44
CA ASP A 61 -11.34 -0.96 -22.06
C ASP A 61 -11.48 0.42 -22.70
N SER A 62 -11.68 0.46 -24.03
CA SER A 62 -11.77 1.70 -24.80
C SER A 62 -12.97 2.60 -24.43
N ASP A 63 -13.91 2.06 -23.66
CA ASP A 63 -15.13 2.74 -23.22
C ASP A 63 -15.05 3.38 -21.82
N THR A 64 -13.91 3.33 -21.14
CA THR A 64 -13.77 3.90 -19.81
C THR A 64 -13.34 5.37 -19.83
N ASN A 65 -13.88 6.20 -18.94
CA ASN A 65 -13.44 7.57 -18.70
C ASN A 65 -12.04 7.65 -18.05
N LEU A 66 -11.13 6.73 -18.41
CA LEU A 66 -9.77 6.62 -17.91
C LEU A 66 -8.76 6.88 -19.01
N ILE A 67 -7.88 7.85 -18.76
CA ILE A 67 -6.79 8.23 -19.66
C ILE A 67 -5.48 8.08 -18.88
N ILE A 68 -4.51 7.39 -19.46
CA ILE A 68 -3.17 7.22 -18.89
C ILE A 68 -2.16 7.97 -19.73
N GLU A 69 -1.57 9.01 -19.16
CA GLU A 69 -0.48 9.80 -19.75
C GLU A 69 0.84 9.38 -19.14
N ARG A 70 1.80 8.99 -19.98
CA ARG A 70 3.12 8.58 -19.53
C ARG A 70 4.10 9.75 -19.60
N TYR A 71 4.77 10.05 -18.47
CA TYR A 71 5.81 11.06 -18.40
C TYR A 71 7.22 10.45 -18.37
N PRO A 72 8.25 11.13 -18.93
CA PRO A 72 9.61 10.64 -18.93
C PRO A 72 10.12 10.35 -17.52
N SER A 73 10.61 9.13 -17.30
CA SER A 73 11.07 8.67 -16.00
C SER A 73 12.43 7.96 -16.10
N LYS A 74 13.03 7.65 -14.97
CA LYS A 74 14.24 6.85 -14.84
C LYS A 74 14.16 5.97 -13.59
N PRO A 75 14.80 4.79 -13.57
CA PRO A 75 14.89 3.99 -12.36
C PRO A 75 15.50 4.79 -11.21
N TRP A 76 14.96 4.58 -10.01
CA TRP A 76 15.54 5.08 -8.77
C TRP A 76 16.60 4.09 -8.26
N VAL A 77 17.85 4.48 -8.22
CA VAL A 77 18.95 3.66 -7.66
C VAL A 77 19.04 3.96 -6.16
N PRO A 78 19.13 2.94 -5.26
CA PRO A 78 19.32 1.50 -5.51
C PRO A 78 18.02 0.70 -5.82
N TYR A 79 16.87 1.34 -5.86
CA TYR A 79 15.57 0.70 -6.07
C TYR A 79 15.15 0.74 -7.55
N THR A 80 15.66 -0.20 -8.35
CA THR A 80 15.29 -0.29 -9.77
C THR A 80 13.81 -0.60 -10.03
N LEU A 81 13.08 -1.02 -8.98
CA LEU A 81 11.64 -1.31 -9.02
C LEU A 81 10.76 -0.05 -8.89
N THR A 82 11.35 1.12 -8.70
CA THR A 82 10.63 2.39 -8.63
C THR A 82 11.21 3.35 -9.65
N HIS A 83 10.34 4.07 -10.36
CA HIS A 83 10.73 5.10 -11.30
C HIS A 83 10.46 6.49 -10.72
N VAL A 84 11.29 7.42 -11.10
CA VAL A 84 11.20 8.82 -10.69
C VAL A 84 11.16 9.72 -11.91
N PRO A 85 10.47 10.88 -11.84
CA PRO A 85 10.35 11.79 -12.96
C PRO A 85 11.72 12.29 -13.43
N LYS A 86 11.92 12.41 -14.76
CA LYS A 86 13.01 13.19 -15.34
C LYS A 86 12.63 14.66 -15.36
N PHE A 87 13.63 15.56 -15.44
CA PHE A 87 13.44 17.02 -15.47
C PHE A 87 12.35 17.50 -16.44
N ARG A 88 12.26 16.91 -17.63
CA ARG A 88 11.26 17.25 -18.65
C ARG A 88 9.83 16.78 -18.34
N ALA A 89 9.64 15.98 -17.30
CA ALA A 89 8.31 15.47 -16.92
C ALA A 89 7.37 16.60 -16.51
N ALA A 90 7.87 17.60 -15.77
CA ALA A 90 7.07 18.72 -15.30
C ALA A 90 6.45 19.55 -16.44
N ASP A 91 7.21 19.79 -17.52
CA ASP A 91 6.73 20.52 -18.70
C ASP A 91 5.65 19.75 -19.47
N LEU A 92 5.84 18.45 -19.62
CA LEU A 92 4.87 17.58 -20.25
C LEU A 92 3.57 17.56 -19.45
N ILE A 93 3.66 17.34 -18.14
CA ILE A 93 2.50 17.33 -17.24
C ILE A 93 1.77 18.68 -17.32
N ARG A 94 2.48 19.80 -17.27
CA ARG A 94 1.88 21.14 -17.38
C ARG A 94 1.09 21.34 -18.69
N LYS A 95 1.67 20.94 -19.84
CA LYS A 95 0.99 21.05 -21.15
C LYS A 95 -0.26 20.18 -21.19
N LYS A 96 -0.20 18.97 -20.65
CA LYS A 96 -1.33 18.04 -20.63
C LYS A 96 -2.42 18.46 -19.65
N LEU A 97 -2.07 19.03 -18.49
CA LEU A 97 -3.05 19.62 -17.56
C LEU A 97 -3.83 20.78 -18.24
N ALA A 98 -3.16 21.64 -18.99
CA ALA A 98 -3.81 22.69 -19.76
C ALA A 98 -4.77 22.15 -20.84
N TYR A 99 -4.47 20.98 -21.40
CA TYR A 99 -5.33 20.30 -22.37
C TYR A 99 -6.56 19.66 -21.71
N TYR A 100 -6.35 18.87 -20.63
CA TYR A 100 -7.43 18.12 -19.96
C TYR A 100 -8.30 18.96 -19.03
N LYS A 101 -7.81 20.13 -18.58
CA LYS A 101 -8.50 21.09 -17.71
C LYS A 101 -9.13 20.41 -16.47
N PRO A 102 -8.33 19.75 -15.61
CA PRO A 102 -8.85 19.06 -14.45
C PRO A 102 -9.53 20.03 -13.47
N ASN A 103 -10.50 19.50 -12.72
CA ASN A 103 -11.20 20.19 -11.64
C ASN A 103 -10.55 19.95 -10.28
N LEU A 104 -9.74 18.88 -10.16
CA LEU A 104 -9.00 18.49 -8.97
C LEU A 104 -7.68 17.85 -9.40
N ILE A 105 -6.58 18.18 -8.73
CA ILE A 105 -5.29 17.53 -8.89
C ILE A 105 -4.93 16.85 -7.59
N VAL A 106 -4.62 15.55 -7.68
CA VAL A 106 -4.16 14.71 -6.57
C VAL A 106 -2.74 14.24 -6.86
N ILE A 107 -1.80 14.51 -5.97
CA ILE A 107 -0.41 14.09 -6.09
C ILE A 107 -0.07 13.07 -5.02
N THR A 108 0.63 12.00 -5.40
CA THR A 108 1.26 11.06 -4.46
C THR A 108 2.77 11.28 -4.45
N ASP A 109 3.46 10.78 -3.43
CA ASP A 109 4.93 10.81 -3.36
C ASP A 109 5.54 12.22 -3.66
N VAL A 110 5.06 13.21 -2.96
CA VAL A 110 5.40 14.64 -3.13
C VAL A 110 6.92 14.87 -3.19
N GLU A 111 7.66 14.21 -2.30
CA GLU A 111 9.11 14.32 -2.21
C GLU A 111 9.80 13.87 -3.49
N ARG A 112 9.33 12.79 -4.10
CA ARG A 112 9.92 12.27 -5.35
C ARG A 112 9.68 13.22 -6.51
N PHE A 113 8.51 13.81 -6.60
CA PHE A 113 8.22 14.82 -7.61
C PHE A 113 9.02 16.09 -7.41
N PHE A 114 9.17 16.54 -6.16
CA PHE A 114 9.89 17.76 -5.84
C PHE A 114 11.40 17.65 -6.05
N LEU A 115 12.04 16.64 -5.44
CA LEU A 115 13.50 16.48 -5.49
C LEU A 115 14.01 16.15 -6.90
N LEU A 116 13.20 15.49 -7.71
CA LEU A 116 13.61 14.97 -9.01
C LEU A 116 12.98 15.72 -10.18
N GLY A 117 11.95 16.54 -9.92
CA GLY A 117 11.24 17.38 -10.87
C GLY A 117 11.73 18.83 -10.95
N ALA A 118 13.03 19.11 -10.69
CA ALA A 118 13.57 20.46 -10.69
C ALA A 118 13.00 21.40 -9.62
N TRP A 119 12.81 20.89 -8.42
CA TRP A 119 12.34 21.68 -7.26
C TRP A 119 10.96 22.31 -7.44
N GLN A 120 10.15 21.78 -8.36
CA GLN A 120 8.77 22.23 -8.59
C GLN A 120 7.78 21.08 -8.46
N LEU A 121 6.66 21.33 -7.82
CA LEU A 121 5.55 20.40 -7.81
C LEU A 121 4.77 20.52 -9.12
N PRO A 122 4.70 19.44 -9.94
CA PRO A 122 3.98 19.47 -11.20
C PRO A 122 2.50 19.76 -10.95
N GLY A 123 1.91 20.65 -11.76
CA GLY A 123 0.50 21.04 -11.63
C GLY A 123 0.21 22.13 -10.59
N ARG A 124 1.13 22.43 -9.66
CA ARG A 124 0.86 23.45 -8.61
C ARG A 124 0.57 24.84 -9.20
N ARG A 125 1.37 25.27 -10.17
CA ARG A 125 1.14 26.56 -10.84
C ARG A 125 -0.22 26.58 -11.53
N TYR A 126 -0.55 25.52 -12.27
CA TYR A 126 -1.84 25.39 -12.94
C TYR A 126 -3.01 25.46 -11.94
N ALA A 127 -2.92 24.72 -10.82
CA ALA A 127 -3.96 24.74 -9.79
C ALA A 127 -4.22 26.14 -9.24
N ARG A 128 -3.15 26.92 -8.95
CA ARG A 128 -3.28 28.30 -8.47
C ARG A 128 -3.89 29.24 -9.50
N GLU A 129 -3.46 29.15 -10.75
CA GLU A 129 -3.95 30.02 -11.84
C GLU A 129 -5.44 29.77 -12.14
N HIS A 130 -5.93 28.55 -11.91
CA HIS A 130 -7.31 28.14 -12.19
C HIS A 130 -8.18 27.98 -10.94
N HIS A 131 -7.65 28.28 -9.75
CA HIS A 131 -8.35 28.17 -8.46
C HIS A 131 -8.97 26.78 -8.22
N ILE A 132 -8.25 25.71 -8.57
CA ILE A 132 -8.68 24.33 -8.35
C ILE A 132 -7.92 23.71 -7.18
N PRO A 133 -8.54 22.78 -6.42
CA PRO A 133 -7.87 22.09 -5.31
C PRO A 133 -6.65 21.30 -5.79
N TYR A 134 -5.56 21.37 -5.02
CA TYR A 134 -4.32 20.64 -5.22
C TYR A 134 -3.97 19.90 -3.93
N ILE A 135 -4.27 18.61 -3.86
CA ILE A 135 -4.15 17.81 -2.65
C ILE A 135 -3.10 16.72 -2.78
N ALA A 136 -2.53 16.29 -1.65
CA ALA A 136 -1.63 15.15 -1.60
C ALA A 136 -2.29 13.96 -0.91
N GLU A 137 -1.90 12.75 -1.31
CA GLU A 137 -2.16 11.52 -0.58
C GLU A 137 -0.83 10.95 -0.06
N TYR A 138 -0.77 10.71 1.25
CA TYR A 138 0.41 10.21 1.93
C TYR A 138 0.38 8.68 1.98
N HIS A 139 1.06 8.04 1.03
CA HIS A 139 1.07 6.57 0.90
C HIS A 139 2.26 5.91 1.59
N THR A 140 3.39 6.60 1.64
CA THR A 140 4.65 6.04 2.15
C THR A 140 5.29 7.02 3.11
N ASP A 141 5.56 6.58 4.32
CA ASP A 141 6.39 7.33 5.26
C ASP A 141 7.86 7.20 4.86
N LEU A 142 8.28 8.02 3.91
CA LEU A 142 9.61 7.98 3.34
C LEU A 142 10.71 8.21 4.38
N TYR A 143 10.42 8.97 5.44
CA TYR A 143 11.38 9.33 6.47
C TYR A 143 11.64 8.19 7.44
N ASN A 144 10.58 7.55 7.97
CA ASN A 144 10.72 6.35 8.78
C ASN A 144 11.25 5.17 7.97
N PHE A 145 10.81 5.04 6.71
CA PHE A 145 11.37 4.10 5.76
C PHE A 145 12.89 4.27 5.59
N SER A 146 13.35 5.49 5.31
CA SER A 146 14.79 5.77 5.13
C SER A 146 15.60 5.48 6.38
N ALA A 147 15.04 5.72 7.57
CA ALA A 147 15.71 5.46 8.84
C ALA A 147 15.98 3.97 9.10
N SER A 148 15.27 3.07 8.43
CA SER A 148 15.51 1.62 8.53
C SER A 148 16.78 1.16 7.83
N TYR A 149 17.32 2.00 6.93
CA TYR A 149 18.54 1.67 6.18
C TYR A 149 19.79 2.01 6.97
N PRO A 150 20.79 1.09 7.02
CA PRO A 150 22.06 1.34 7.70
C PRO A 150 22.72 2.62 7.19
N GLY A 151 23.15 3.49 8.09
CA GLY A 151 23.78 4.76 7.75
C GLY A 151 22.84 5.90 7.36
N TRP A 152 21.53 5.66 7.25
CA TRP A 152 20.55 6.67 6.84
C TRP A 152 19.65 7.17 7.98
N GLN A 153 19.85 6.66 9.22
CA GLN A 153 19.04 7.04 10.39
C GLN A 153 19.07 8.55 10.68
N TRP A 154 20.18 9.20 10.38
CA TRP A 154 20.33 10.64 10.56
C TRP A 154 19.35 11.46 9.69
N LEU A 155 18.92 10.92 8.52
CA LEU A 155 17.97 11.60 7.64
C LEU A 155 16.63 11.86 8.31
N ARG A 156 16.13 10.92 9.11
CA ARG A 156 14.88 11.10 9.87
C ARG A 156 15.01 12.25 10.86
N ASN A 157 16.11 12.28 11.61
CA ASN A 157 16.33 13.33 12.60
C ASN A 157 16.54 14.70 11.92
N ALA A 158 17.30 14.72 10.82
CA ALA A 158 17.50 15.93 10.02
C ALA A 158 16.17 16.41 9.40
N ALA A 159 15.33 15.53 8.90
CA ALA A 159 14.03 15.89 8.35
C ALA A 159 13.08 16.47 9.40
N ARG A 160 13.02 15.84 10.59
CA ARG A 160 12.22 16.37 11.72
C ARG A 160 12.74 17.72 12.21
N SER A 161 14.04 17.87 12.39
CA SER A 161 14.64 19.12 12.88
C SER A 161 14.59 20.26 11.85
N SER A 162 14.76 19.96 10.57
CA SER A 162 14.73 20.98 9.50
C SER A 162 13.33 21.41 9.09
N GLN A 163 12.30 20.65 9.43
CA GLN A 163 10.92 20.83 8.98
C GLN A 163 10.80 20.98 7.43
N LEU A 164 11.75 20.43 6.70
CA LEU A 164 11.81 20.54 5.24
C LEU A 164 10.55 19.96 4.57
N ALA A 165 10.04 18.84 5.09
CA ALA A 165 8.78 18.27 4.61
C ALA A 165 7.63 19.26 4.79
N GLY A 166 7.51 19.90 5.95
CA GLY A 166 6.50 20.92 6.20
C GLY A 166 6.59 22.08 5.20
N TYR A 167 7.80 22.50 4.83
CA TYR A 167 7.99 23.52 3.80
C TYR A 167 7.48 23.08 2.42
N LEU A 168 7.78 21.84 2.02
CA LEU A 168 7.30 21.27 0.76
C LEU A 168 5.77 21.19 0.71
N TYR A 169 5.18 20.68 1.77
CA TYR A 169 3.73 20.48 1.86
C TYR A 169 2.92 21.76 2.08
N ARG A 170 3.53 22.89 2.41
CA ARG A 170 2.85 24.22 2.40
C ARG A 170 2.34 24.62 1.01
N GLN A 171 2.84 24.00 -0.04
CA GLN A 171 2.36 24.21 -1.40
C GLN A 171 1.09 23.43 -1.72
N ILE A 172 0.64 22.56 -0.82
CA ILE A 172 -0.48 21.63 -0.97
C ILE A 172 -1.62 22.14 -0.08
N ASP A 173 -2.84 22.10 -0.62
CA ASP A 173 -4.00 22.64 0.10
C ASP A 173 -4.44 21.70 1.24
N MET A 174 -4.31 20.38 1.05
CA MET A 174 -4.58 19.35 2.05
C MET A 174 -3.77 18.08 1.78
N THR A 175 -3.27 17.44 2.84
CA THR A 175 -2.64 16.12 2.79
C THR A 175 -3.57 15.08 3.40
N ILE A 176 -3.98 14.08 2.62
CA ILE A 176 -4.84 12.99 3.07
C ILE A 176 -3.95 11.85 3.57
N CYS A 177 -4.20 11.39 4.79
CA CYS A 177 -3.55 10.25 5.43
C CYS A 177 -4.55 9.11 5.60
N ALA A 178 -4.12 7.87 5.36
CA ALA A 178 -5.01 6.71 5.45
C ALA A 178 -5.31 6.29 6.91
N SER A 179 -4.49 6.74 7.87
CA SER A 179 -4.54 6.39 9.29
C SER A 179 -4.14 7.57 10.16
N ASP A 180 -4.48 7.51 11.43
CA ASP A 180 -4.07 8.54 12.40
C ASP A 180 -2.57 8.48 12.68
N ALA A 181 -1.96 7.30 12.69
CA ALA A 181 -0.51 7.13 12.80
C ALA A 181 0.21 7.83 11.63
N ALA A 182 -0.27 7.69 10.40
CA ALA A 182 0.28 8.39 9.25
C ALA A 182 0.10 9.92 9.37
N SER A 183 -1.05 10.38 9.86
CA SER A 183 -1.30 11.81 10.13
C SER A 183 -0.38 12.35 11.21
N GLN A 184 -0.15 11.58 12.28
CA GLN A 184 0.77 11.96 13.35
C GLN A 184 2.22 12.04 12.85
N SER A 185 2.67 11.07 12.05
CA SER A 185 3.99 11.11 11.40
C SER A 185 4.15 12.38 10.54
N CYS A 186 3.13 12.74 9.75
CA CYS A 186 3.12 13.98 8.97
C CYS A 186 3.28 15.23 9.87
N LYS A 187 2.55 15.30 10.99
CA LYS A 187 2.63 16.44 11.93
C LYS A 187 4.03 16.57 12.55
N GLU A 188 4.66 15.45 12.90
CA GLU A 188 6.04 15.43 13.41
C GLU A 188 7.07 15.97 12.40
N LEU A 189 6.76 15.85 11.11
CA LEU A 189 7.57 16.40 10.01
C LEU A 189 7.22 17.87 9.67
N GLY A 190 6.31 18.49 10.41
CA GLY A 190 5.86 19.87 10.20
C GLY A 190 4.81 20.02 9.09
N ILE A 191 4.20 18.92 8.62
CA ILE A 191 3.09 18.95 7.66
C ILE A 191 1.81 19.23 8.45
N ALA A 192 1.35 20.50 8.43
CA ALA A 192 0.26 20.94 9.30
C ALA A 192 -1.13 20.60 8.73
N ASN A 193 -1.32 20.72 7.40
CA ASN A 193 -2.62 20.53 6.77
C ASN A 193 -2.86 19.04 6.47
N THR A 194 -3.19 18.26 7.49
CA THR A 194 -3.47 16.83 7.35
C THR A 194 -4.95 16.52 7.65
N ARG A 195 -5.49 15.53 6.93
CA ARG A 195 -6.80 14.97 7.20
C ARG A 195 -6.74 13.46 7.11
N THR A 196 -7.20 12.77 8.14
CA THR A 196 -7.32 11.31 8.13
C THR A 196 -8.59 10.92 7.38
N ILE A 197 -8.44 10.14 6.33
CA ILE A 197 -9.52 9.51 5.56
C ILE A 197 -9.07 8.07 5.31
N PRO A 198 -9.77 7.05 5.79
CA PRO A 198 -9.46 5.66 5.47
C PRO A 198 -9.76 5.40 3.98
N PHE A 199 -8.74 5.51 3.15
CA PHE A 199 -8.89 5.39 1.69
C PHE A 199 -8.19 4.16 1.11
N LEU A 200 -7.20 3.61 1.81
CA LEU A 200 -6.52 2.42 1.35
C LEU A 200 -7.38 1.19 1.62
N GLY A 201 -7.60 0.41 0.59
CA GLY A 201 -8.41 -0.79 0.66
C GLY A 201 -7.86 -1.91 -0.23
N ILE A 202 -8.54 -3.05 -0.17
CA ILE A 202 -8.24 -4.25 -0.95
C ILE A 202 -9.50 -4.74 -1.67
N ASP A 203 -9.32 -5.49 -2.75
CA ASP A 203 -10.42 -6.27 -3.32
C ASP A 203 -10.70 -7.50 -2.43
N VAL A 204 -11.64 -7.35 -1.49
CA VAL A 204 -12.02 -8.40 -0.54
C VAL A 204 -12.60 -9.64 -1.22
N CYS A 205 -13.10 -9.53 -2.46
CA CYS A 205 -13.62 -10.68 -3.21
C CYS A 205 -12.47 -11.59 -3.71
N THR A 206 -11.33 -11.01 -4.00
CA THR A 206 -10.13 -11.77 -4.41
C THR A 206 -9.55 -12.59 -3.26
N TYR A 207 -9.60 -12.07 -2.03
CA TYR A 207 -9.05 -12.73 -0.84
C TYR A 207 -10.16 -13.40 -0.04
N SER A 208 -10.13 -14.75 0.02
CA SER A 208 -11.22 -15.52 0.65
C SER A 208 -10.70 -16.84 1.24
N PRO A 209 -11.25 -17.28 2.40
CA PRO A 209 -10.94 -18.59 2.98
C PRO A 209 -11.28 -19.76 2.05
N HIS A 210 -12.22 -19.58 1.13
CA HIS A 210 -12.62 -20.63 0.16
C HIS A 210 -11.49 -21.01 -0.82
N ARG A 211 -10.45 -20.20 -0.94
CA ARG A 211 -9.25 -20.48 -1.74
C ARG A 211 -8.28 -21.43 -1.05
N ARG A 212 -8.52 -21.79 0.22
CA ARG A 212 -7.62 -22.67 0.97
C ARG A 212 -7.48 -24.03 0.30
N ASN A 213 -6.27 -24.34 -0.15
CA ASN A 213 -5.93 -25.59 -0.79
C ASN A 213 -4.48 -26.00 -0.45
N ARG A 214 -4.34 -26.84 0.57
CA ARG A 214 -3.02 -27.28 1.04
C ARG A 214 -2.27 -28.10 -0.01
N LYS A 215 -2.96 -29.02 -0.69
CA LYS A 215 -2.34 -29.85 -1.75
C LYS A 215 -1.82 -29.02 -2.90
N TRP A 216 -2.56 -27.97 -3.29
CA TRP A 216 -2.09 -27.01 -4.29
C TRP A 216 -0.83 -26.29 -3.82
N LEU A 217 -0.76 -25.85 -2.57
CA LEU A 217 0.41 -25.17 -2.00
C LEU A 217 1.65 -26.06 -2.01
N GLU A 218 1.50 -27.34 -1.61
CA GLU A 218 2.56 -28.36 -1.65
C GLU A 218 3.08 -28.57 -3.06
N THR A 219 2.19 -28.72 -4.04
CA THR A 219 2.55 -28.88 -5.45
C THR A 219 3.25 -27.65 -5.98
N TRP A 220 2.73 -26.47 -5.65
CA TRP A 220 3.29 -25.19 -6.10
C TRP A 220 4.71 -24.95 -5.57
N LEU A 221 5.03 -25.38 -4.36
CA LEU A 221 6.39 -25.36 -3.80
C LEU A 221 7.27 -26.56 -4.25
N ASN A 222 6.86 -27.30 -5.28
CA ASN A 222 7.59 -28.46 -5.83
C ASN A 222 7.77 -29.61 -4.85
N ASN A 223 6.77 -29.97 -4.07
CA ASN A 223 6.72 -31.10 -3.13
C ASN A 223 7.87 -31.17 -2.13
N LYS A 224 8.56 -30.07 -1.90
CA LYS A 224 9.66 -30.07 -0.95
C LYS A 224 9.07 -29.79 0.42
N GLU A 225 8.87 -30.89 1.15
CA GLU A 225 8.76 -30.93 2.62
C GLU A 225 8.14 -29.67 3.25
N ILE A 226 6.88 -29.38 2.86
CA ILE A 226 6.10 -28.40 3.62
C ILE A 226 5.64 -29.12 4.87
N ASP A 227 6.19 -28.71 5.99
CA ASP A 227 5.78 -29.18 7.30
C ASP A 227 4.29 -28.89 7.57
N ASN A 228 3.74 -29.51 8.62
CA ASN A 228 2.34 -29.39 8.99
C ASN A 228 1.85 -27.96 9.16
N LYS A 229 2.74 -27.03 9.54
CA LYS A 229 2.42 -25.62 9.78
C LYS A 229 3.22 -24.70 8.89
N VAL A 230 2.56 -23.82 8.17
CA VAL A 230 3.19 -22.87 7.24
C VAL A 230 2.98 -21.45 7.70
N LEU A 231 4.08 -20.77 7.99
CA LEU A 231 4.14 -19.35 8.22
C LEU A 231 4.34 -18.62 6.89
N LEU A 232 3.69 -17.50 6.72
CA LEU A 232 3.83 -16.65 5.53
C LEU A 232 4.21 -15.23 5.92
N PHE A 233 5.25 -14.70 5.30
CA PHE A 233 5.46 -13.28 5.11
C PHE A 233 5.19 -12.92 3.65
N LEU A 234 4.50 -11.81 3.42
CA LEU A 234 4.26 -11.30 2.07
C LEU A 234 4.49 -9.80 2.03
N GLY A 235 5.44 -9.37 1.21
CA GLY A 235 5.79 -7.97 1.08
C GLY A 235 7.17 -7.77 0.48
N ARG A 236 7.57 -6.51 0.35
CA ARG A 236 8.92 -6.19 -0.11
C ARG A 236 9.97 -6.67 0.91
N LEU A 237 11.04 -7.27 0.42
CA LEU A 237 12.18 -7.68 1.25
C LEU A 237 13.14 -6.50 1.45
N GLY A 238 12.69 -5.51 2.24
CA GLY A 238 13.48 -4.32 2.61
C GLY A 238 13.80 -4.30 4.10
N PHE A 239 14.75 -3.48 4.51
CA PHE A 239 15.12 -3.32 5.93
C PHE A 239 13.94 -2.85 6.78
N GLU A 240 13.07 -2.01 6.22
CA GLU A 240 11.88 -1.49 6.89
C GLU A 240 10.85 -2.57 7.23
N LYS A 241 10.90 -3.73 6.55
CA LYS A 241 9.98 -4.84 6.79
C LYS A 241 10.46 -5.81 7.86
N ARG A 242 11.67 -5.65 8.35
CA ARG A 242 12.26 -6.43 9.45
C ARG A 242 12.13 -7.95 9.26
N VAL A 243 12.27 -8.42 8.01
CA VAL A 243 12.22 -9.86 7.69
C VAL A 243 13.34 -10.63 8.38
N ASP A 244 14.46 -9.96 8.66
CA ASP A 244 15.55 -10.49 9.49
C ASP A 244 15.08 -10.94 10.89
N LEU A 245 14.18 -10.16 11.49
CA LEU A 245 13.60 -10.47 12.79
C LEU A 245 12.70 -11.70 12.72
N LEU A 246 11.90 -11.82 11.66
CA LEU A 246 11.04 -12.99 11.45
C LEU A 246 11.87 -14.27 11.22
N ILE A 247 12.93 -14.21 10.43
CA ILE A 247 13.84 -15.36 10.21
C ILE A 247 14.46 -15.82 11.54
N LYS A 248 14.93 -14.87 12.38
CA LYS A 248 15.47 -15.18 13.70
C LYS A 248 14.40 -15.77 14.63
N ALA A 249 13.18 -15.20 14.63
CA ALA A 249 12.05 -15.73 15.42
C ALA A 249 11.65 -17.13 14.95
N PHE A 250 11.67 -17.39 13.65
CA PHE A 250 11.42 -18.71 13.09
C PHE A 250 12.48 -19.74 13.52
N ALA A 251 13.77 -19.34 13.56
CA ALA A 251 14.82 -20.22 14.10
C ALA A 251 14.58 -20.57 15.58
N ARG A 252 14.11 -19.63 16.40
CA ARG A 252 13.71 -19.90 17.80
C ARG A 252 12.49 -20.80 17.88
N LEU A 253 11.49 -20.59 17.02
CA LEU A 253 10.30 -21.43 16.95
C LEU A 253 10.67 -22.88 16.62
N ARG A 254 11.58 -23.12 15.68
CA ARG A 254 12.04 -24.44 15.28
C ARG A 254 12.76 -25.23 16.38
N GLN A 255 13.32 -24.55 17.36
CA GLN A 255 13.88 -25.21 18.57
C GLN A 255 12.77 -25.82 19.46
N LYS A 256 11.55 -25.25 19.40
CA LYS A 256 10.38 -25.70 20.17
C LYS A 256 9.52 -26.69 19.40
N ARG A 257 9.53 -26.63 18.06
CA ARG A 257 8.77 -27.50 17.17
C ARG A 257 9.42 -27.60 15.78
N SER A 258 9.61 -28.82 15.32
CA SER A 258 10.28 -29.08 14.02
C SER A 258 9.35 -29.10 12.81
N ASP A 259 8.03 -29.07 13.03
CA ASP A 259 6.99 -29.25 12.00
C ASP A 259 6.48 -27.93 11.39
N CYS A 260 7.38 -26.96 11.20
CA CYS A 260 7.05 -25.64 10.65
C CYS A 260 7.90 -25.31 9.42
N SER A 261 7.27 -24.69 8.42
CA SER A 261 7.90 -24.06 7.27
C SER A 261 7.63 -22.55 7.25
N LEU A 262 8.55 -21.78 6.68
CA LEU A 262 8.41 -20.34 6.50
C LEU A 262 8.51 -20.00 5.01
N ILE A 263 7.46 -19.35 4.47
CA ILE A 263 7.44 -18.78 3.13
C ILE A 263 7.71 -17.27 3.23
N LEU A 264 8.73 -16.81 2.53
CA LEU A 264 9.09 -15.41 2.35
C LEU A 264 8.74 -14.99 0.92
N ALA A 265 7.54 -14.45 0.75
CA ALA A 265 7.00 -14.07 -0.54
C ALA A 265 7.24 -12.57 -0.79
N GLY A 266 8.07 -12.28 -1.77
CA GLY A 266 8.44 -10.94 -2.16
C GLY A 266 9.85 -10.86 -2.71
N ASP A 267 10.23 -9.65 -3.09
CA ASP A 267 11.56 -9.34 -3.58
C ASP A 267 11.98 -7.95 -3.07
N GLY A 268 13.22 -7.56 -3.30
CA GLY A 268 13.77 -6.30 -2.82
C GLY A 268 15.14 -5.99 -3.40
N PRO A 269 15.89 -5.05 -2.79
CA PRO A 269 17.28 -4.80 -3.20
C PRO A 269 18.11 -6.07 -3.08
N THR A 270 18.86 -6.39 -4.12
CA THR A 270 19.66 -7.63 -4.23
C THR A 270 20.53 -7.87 -3.00
N GLU A 271 21.12 -6.82 -2.46
CA GLU A 271 21.98 -6.91 -1.27
C GLU A 271 21.16 -7.37 -0.04
N VAL A 272 19.98 -6.78 0.18
CA VAL A 272 19.09 -7.15 1.30
C VAL A 272 18.60 -8.57 1.16
N VAL A 273 18.16 -8.95 -0.04
CA VAL A 273 17.70 -10.33 -0.32
C VAL A 273 18.81 -11.33 -0.06
N ASN A 274 20.05 -11.04 -0.50
CA ASN A 274 21.21 -11.90 -0.27
C ASN A 274 21.58 -11.99 1.22
N GLN A 275 21.45 -10.91 1.99
CA GLN A 275 21.65 -10.94 3.44
C GLN A 275 20.59 -11.82 4.13
N LEU A 276 19.32 -11.71 3.74
CA LEU A 276 18.25 -12.54 4.28
C LEU A 276 18.42 -14.03 3.93
N LYS A 277 18.85 -14.35 2.70
CA LYS A 277 19.15 -15.72 2.28
C LYS A 277 20.30 -16.31 3.10
N ARG A 278 21.39 -15.55 3.29
CA ARG A 278 22.52 -16.00 4.15
C ARG A 278 22.07 -16.22 5.60
N LEU A 279 21.21 -15.33 6.14
CA LEU A 279 20.68 -15.50 7.49
C LEU A 279 19.81 -16.78 7.62
N ALA A 280 19.12 -17.16 6.56
CA ALA A 280 18.26 -18.35 6.53
C ALA A 280 18.99 -19.64 6.16
N GLU A 281 20.24 -19.61 5.70
CA GLU A 281 20.97 -20.72 5.10
C GLU A 281 21.05 -21.96 6.01
N SER A 282 21.26 -21.75 7.32
CA SER A 282 21.33 -22.82 8.31
C SER A 282 19.95 -23.24 8.89
N ILE A 283 18.88 -22.58 8.47
CA ILE A 283 17.54 -22.80 9.02
C ILE A 283 16.73 -23.62 7.99
N PRO A 284 16.35 -24.87 8.30
CA PRO A 284 15.61 -25.70 7.35
C PRO A 284 14.21 -25.15 7.10
N ASN A 285 13.65 -25.46 5.92
CA ASN A 285 12.28 -25.16 5.52
C ASN A 285 11.93 -23.66 5.47
N VAL A 286 12.90 -22.82 5.05
CA VAL A 286 12.70 -21.42 4.67
C VAL A 286 12.70 -21.31 3.15
N HIS A 287 11.58 -20.81 2.58
CA HIS A 287 11.34 -20.76 1.14
C HIS A 287 11.22 -19.31 0.66
N PHE A 288 12.10 -18.89 -0.25
CA PHE A 288 12.00 -17.59 -0.93
C PHE A 288 11.33 -17.80 -2.28
N THR A 289 10.21 -17.12 -2.54
CA THR A 289 9.37 -17.34 -3.73
C THR A 289 9.45 -16.24 -4.77
N GLY A 290 10.04 -15.09 -4.44
CA GLY A 290 9.89 -13.89 -5.26
C GLY A 290 8.49 -13.27 -5.11
N PHE A 291 8.16 -12.31 -5.99
CA PHE A 291 6.85 -11.66 -5.97
C PHE A 291 5.71 -12.62 -6.29
N LEU A 292 4.62 -12.51 -5.54
CA LEU A 292 3.35 -13.19 -5.81
C LEU A 292 2.31 -12.16 -6.28
N LEU A 293 1.62 -12.48 -7.36
CA LEU A 293 0.62 -11.61 -7.98
C LEU A 293 -0.69 -12.38 -8.23
N GLY A 294 -1.79 -11.65 -8.34
CA GLY A 294 -3.09 -12.17 -8.75
C GLY A 294 -3.55 -13.38 -7.94
N GLU A 295 -4.05 -14.40 -8.63
CA GLU A 295 -4.60 -15.61 -8.00
C GLU A 295 -3.57 -16.41 -7.19
N THR A 296 -2.32 -16.47 -7.66
CA THR A 296 -1.25 -17.17 -6.92
C THR A 296 -1.06 -16.57 -5.54
N LYS A 297 -1.05 -15.23 -5.45
CA LYS A 297 -0.95 -14.52 -4.17
C LYS A 297 -2.12 -14.86 -3.24
N ALA A 298 -3.35 -14.81 -3.75
CA ALA A 298 -4.55 -15.10 -2.98
C ALA A 298 -4.61 -16.57 -2.51
N ASN A 299 -4.21 -17.51 -3.39
CA ASN A 299 -4.19 -18.93 -3.06
C ASN A 299 -3.12 -19.26 -2.01
N VAL A 300 -1.93 -18.67 -2.09
CA VAL A 300 -0.86 -18.84 -1.08
C VAL A 300 -1.33 -18.28 0.27
N LEU A 301 -1.87 -17.05 0.31
CA LEU A 301 -2.42 -16.45 1.53
C LEU A 301 -3.43 -17.37 2.21
N ALA A 302 -4.45 -17.83 1.49
CA ALA A 302 -5.49 -18.67 2.07
C ALA A 302 -4.98 -20.07 2.49
N SER A 303 -3.91 -20.58 1.89
CA SER A 303 -3.42 -21.95 2.10
C SER A 303 -2.36 -22.07 3.21
N CYS A 304 -1.83 -20.97 3.72
CA CYS A 304 -0.94 -20.94 4.89
C CYS A 304 -1.71 -21.03 6.21
N ASP A 305 -1.00 -21.21 7.32
CA ASP A 305 -1.60 -21.38 8.65
C ASP A 305 -1.50 -20.13 9.53
N VAL A 306 -0.54 -19.24 9.26
CA VAL A 306 -0.39 -17.96 9.93
C VAL A 306 0.34 -16.95 9.03
N PHE A 307 -0.15 -15.73 8.98
CA PHE A 307 0.54 -14.61 8.36
C PHE A 307 1.34 -13.84 9.40
N CYS A 308 2.60 -13.52 9.09
CA CYS A 308 3.50 -12.82 9.99
C CYS A 308 4.09 -11.57 9.33
N SER A 309 3.90 -10.39 9.94
CA SER A 309 4.49 -9.13 9.47
C SER A 309 5.19 -8.39 10.62
N PRO A 310 6.52 -8.47 10.72
CA PRO A 310 7.28 -7.79 11.78
C PRO A 310 7.58 -6.31 11.47
N SER A 311 6.91 -5.72 10.48
CA SER A 311 7.13 -4.35 10.01
C SER A 311 6.59 -3.31 11.00
N PRO A 312 7.43 -2.43 11.59
CA PRO A 312 6.95 -1.38 12.49
C PRO A 312 6.51 -0.09 11.78
N TYR A 313 6.70 0.00 10.46
CA TYR A 313 6.51 1.23 9.67
C TYR A 313 5.41 1.11 8.61
N GLU A 314 4.32 0.43 8.93
CA GLU A 314 3.19 0.36 8.02
C GLU A 314 2.36 1.64 8.10
N THR A 315 2.08 2.25 6.96
CA THR A 315 1.12 3.36 6.84
C THR A 315 -0.32 2.89 6.75
N PHE A 316 -0.52 1.61 6.41
CA PHE A 316 -1.81 0.93 6.39
C PHE A 316 -1.66 -0.59 6.60
N GLY A 317 -0.74 -1.25 5.86
CA GLY A 317 -0.54 -2.69 5.94
C GLY A 317 -1.53 -3.48 5.06
N ARG A 318 -1.60 -3.19 3.75
CA ARG A 318 -2.48 -3.91 2.80
C ARG A 318 -2.41 -5.43 2.93
N THR A 319 -1.18 -5.99 3.05
CA THR A 319 -0.98 -7.45 3.16
C THR A 319 -1.54 -8.03 4.46
N VAL A 320 -1.61 -7.25 5.52
CA VAL A 320 -2.27 -7.60 6.78
C VAL A 320 -3.77 -7.78 6.56
N VAL A 321 -4.41 -6.80 5.91
CA VAL A 321 -5.85 -6.86 5.60
C VAL A 321 -6.15 -7.98 4.59
N GLU A 322 -5.28 -8.21 3.59
CA GLU A 322 -5.38 -9.34 2.65
C GLU A 322 -5.33 -10.69 3.39
N ALA A 323 -4.47 -10.83 4.40
CA ALA A 323 -4.39 -12.03 5.23
C ALA A 323 -5.64 -12.22 6.11
N MET A 324 -6.15 -11.14 6.72
CA MET A 324 -7.41 -11.14 7.46
C MET A 324 -8.57 -11.61 6.57
N ALA A 325 -8.68 -11.07 5.35
CA ALA A 325 -9.70 -11.44 4.37
C ALA A 325 -9.53 -12.87 3.83
N SER A 326 -8.31 -13.41 3.84
CA SER A 326 -8.01 -14.80 3.46
C SER A 326 -8.35 -15.82 4.55
N GLY A 327 -8.77 -15.37 5.74
CA GLY A 327 -9.21 -16.23 6.84
C GLY A 327 -8.07 -16.99 7.52
N ILE A 328 -6.89 -16.39 7.62
CA ILE A 328 -5.78 -16.96 8.40
C ILE A 328 -5.44 -16.05 9.58
N PRO A 329 -4.97 -16.60 10.71
CA PRO A 329 -4.51 -15.80 11.83
C PRO A 329 -3.38 -14.86 11.41
N VAL A 330 -3.41 -13.64 11.94
CA VAL A 330 -2.41 -12.61 11.65
C VAL A 330 -1.60 -12.30 12.90
N VAL A 331 -0.28 -12.30 12.76
CA VAL A 331 0.69 -11.86 13.77
C VAL A 331 1.46 -10.68 13.23
N THR A 332 1.39 -9.54 13.90
CA THR A 332 2.18 -8.35 13.57
C THR A 332 2.90 -7.83 14.80
N VAL A 333 3.70 -6.77 14.64
CA VAL A 333 4.23 -6.03 15.79
C VAL A 333 3.28 -4.90 16.16
N ASP A 334 3.23 -4.56 17.47
CA ASP A 334 2.42 -3.47 18.01
C ASP A 334 3.04 -2.12 17.64
N SER A 335 2.84 -1.69 16.40
CA SER A 335 3.40 -0.45 15.88
C SER A 335 2.72 0.01 14.59
N GLY A 336 2.79 1.31 14.35
CA GLY A 336 2.30 1.93 13.12
C GLY A 336 0.78 1.87 12.97
N ALA A 337 0.30 2.02 11.74
CA ALA A 337 -1.13 2.05 11.44
C ALA A 337 -1.84 0.71 11.69
N VAL A 338 -1.10 -0.40 11.73
CA VAL A 338 -1.71 -1.72 11.93
C VAL A 338 -2.33 -1.84 13.32
N SER A 339 -1.70 -1.25 14.35
CA SER A 339 -2.23 -1.25 15.72
C SER A 339 -3.53 -0.45 15.89
N GLU A 340 -3.94 0.33 14.90
CA GLU A 340 -5.22 1.05 14.94
C GLU A 340 -6.43 0.13 14.67
N TYR A 341 -6.23 -0.98 13.95
CA TYR A 341 -7.32 -1.87 13.55
C TYR A 341 -7.10 -3.35 13.91
N LEU A 342 -5.86 -3.78 14.15
CA LEU A 342 -5.56 -5.13 14.62
C LEU A 342 -5.41 -5.11 16.15
N LEU A 343 -6.29 -5.83 16.83
CA LEU A 343 -6.38 -5.82 18.30
C LEU A 343 -5.98 -7.19 18.85
N GLU A 344 -5.05 -7.20 19.84
CA GLU A 344 -4.52 -8.41 20.47
C GLU A 344 -5.65 -9.31 21.01
N GLY A 345 -5.66 -10.55 20.52
CA GLY A 345 -6.62 -11.57 20.95
C GLY A 345 -8.07 -11.36 20.50
N VAL A 346 -8.34 -10.32 19.68
CA VAL A 346 -9.69 -10.01 19.18
C VAL A 346 -9.84 -10.36 17.70
N ASN A 347 -8.99 -9.80 16.85
CA ASN A 347 -8.98 -10.04 15.41
C ASN A 347 -7.59 -10.35 14.85
N GLY A 348 -6.59 -10.50 15.73
CA GLY A 348 -5.21 -10.85 15.41
C GLY A 348 -4.35 -10.89 16.65
N TYR A 349 -3.05 -10.90 16.45
CA TYR A 349 -2.06 -11.01 17.52
C TYR A 349 -0.94 -9.98 17.34
N LEU A 350 -0.54 -9.36 18.42
CA LEU A 350 0.50 -8.33 18.46
C LEU A 350 1.73 -8.83 19.24
N ALA A 351 2.90 -8.73 18.63
CA ALA A 351 4.17 -8.97 19.29
C ALA A 351 4.87 -7.64 19.61
N PRO A 352 5.72 -7.57 20.65
CA PRO A 352 6.54 -6.38 20.86
C PRO A 352 7.44 -6.10 19.66
N PRO A 353 7.61 -4.82 19.25
CA PRO A 353 8.54 -4.46 18.20
C PRO A 353 9.98 -4.80 18.59
N ASP A 354 10.79 -5.21 17.58
CA ASP A 354 12.21 -5.54 17.75
C ASP A 354 12.54 -6.69 18.72
N ASP A 355 11.54 -7.47 19.13
CA ASP A 355 11.67 -8.60 20.05
C ASP A 355 11.55 -9.95 19.32
N VAL A 356 12.70 -10.59 19.08
CA VAL A 356 12.78 -11.91 18.41
C VAL A 356 12.07 -13.01 19.23
N GLU A 357 12.29 -13.03 20.54
CA GLU A 357 11.72 -14.06 21.41
C GLU A 357 10.21 -13.84 21.62
N GLY A 358 9.80 -12.59 21.82
CA GLY A 358 8.39 -12.21 21.89
C GLY A 358 7.63 -12.59 20.62
N LEU A 359 8.17 -12.31 19.44
CA LEU A 359 7.56 -12.71 18.17
C LEU A 359 7.46 -14.24 18.03
N ALA A 360 8.53 -14.98 18.37
CA ALA A 360 8.53 -16.44 18.34
C ALA A 360 7.48 -17.04 19.28
N ASN A 361 7.33 -16.48 20.48
CA ASN A 361 6.36 -16.95 21.49
C ASN A 361 4.91 -16.68 21.03
N VAL A 362 4.64 -15.50 20.46
CA VAL A 362 3.31 -15.19 19.91
C VAL A 362 2.97 -16.13 18.77
N ILE A 363 3.87 -16.35 17.81
CA ILE A 363 3.66 -17.30 16.72
C ILE A 363 3.40 -18.71 17.26
N HIS A 364 4.19 -19.16 18.23
CA HIS A 364 4.01 -20.48 18.86
C HIS A 364 2.62 -20.63 19.51
N LYS A 365 2.19 -19.61 20.29
CA LYS A 365 0.85 -19.53 20.89
C LYS A 365 -0.24 -19.67 19.83
N VAL A 366 -0.14 -18.90 18.72
CA VAL A 366 -1.12 -18.89 17.63
C VAL A 366 -1.24 -20.28 16.96
N LEU A 367 -0.11 -20.95 16.75
CA LEU A 367 -0.10 -22.27 16.11
C LEU A 367 -0.69 -23.39 16.98
N LEU A 368 -0.78 -23.18 18.31
CA LEU A 368 -1.38 -24.11 19.28
C LEU A 368 -2.85 -23.80 19.56
N SER A 369 -3.30 -22.57 19.30
CA SER A 369 -4.61 -22.08 19.69
C SER A 369 -5.70 -22.44 18.67
N ASN A 370 -6.93 -22.54 19.16
CA ASN A 370 -8.11 -22.48 18.29
C ASN A 370 -8.39 -21.02 17.93
N ASN A 371 -8.11 -20.63 16.70
CA ASN A 371 -8.22 -19.23 16.24
C ASN A 371 -9.58 -18.93 15.56
N THR A 372 -10.58 -19.79 15.65
CA THR A 372 -11.83 -19.66 14.90
C THR A 372 -12.52 -18.33 15.16
N GLU A 373 -12.67 -17.91 16.42
CA GLU A 373 -13.34 -16.65 16.76
C GLU A 373 -12.56 -15.43 16.27
N ILE A 374 -11.24 -15.45 16.43
CA ILE A 374 -10.32 -14.39 15.97
C ILE A 374 -10.39 -14.25 14.45
N ILE A 375 -10.36 -15.37 13.72
CA ILE A 375 -10.50 -15.39 12.26
C ILE A 375 -11.87 -14.84 11.84
N CYS A 376 -12.95 -15.27 12.46
CA CYS A 376 -14.31 -14.78 12.16
C CYS A 376 -14.42 -13.27 12.40
N ARG A 377 -13.77 -12.75 13.44
CA ARG A 377 -13.71 -11.32 13.70
C ARG A 377 -12.86 -10.60 12.67
N ALA A 378 -11.66 -11.12 12.36
CA ALA A 378 -10.77 -10.57 11.35
C ALA A 378 -11.44 -10.46 9.97
N LEU A 379 -12.17 -11.50 9.54
CA LEU A 379 -12.93 -11.48 8.29
C LEU A 379 -13.98 -10.37 8.23
N ARG A 380 -14.72 -10.17 9.34
CA ARG A 380 -15.72 -9.07 9.42
C ARG A 380 -15.03 -7.70 9.35
N ASP A 381 -13.95 -7.53 10.10
CA ASP A 381 -13.24 -6.26 10.17
C ASP A 381 -12.52 -5.95 8.84
N ALA A 382 -11.99 -6.96 8.13
CA ALA A 382 -11.38 -6.78 6.81
C ALA A 382 -12.35 -6.19 5.76
N ASN A 383 -13.64 -6.48 5.86
CA ASN A 383 -14.65 -5.93 4.94
C ASN A 383 -14.78 -4.40 5.03
N GLN A 384 -14.44 -3.80 6.18
CA GLN A 384 -14.43 -2.35 6.34
C GLN A 384 -13.32 -1.67 5.52
N PHE A 385 -12.32 -2.44 5.12
CA PHE A 385 -11.19 -2.01 4.30
C PHE A 385 -11.33 -2.48 2.85
N SER A 386 -12.56 -2.57 2.35
CA SER A 386 -12.79 -2.84 0.92
C SER A 386 -12.32 -1.67 0.07
N LEU A 387 -11.86 -1.98 -1.14
CA LEU A 387 -11.48 -0.97 -2.13
C LEU A 387 -12.65 -0.01 -2.40
N ASP A 388 -13.86 -0.55 -2.51
CA ASP A 388 -15.07 0.25 -2.75
C ASP A 388 -15.31 1.26 -1.63
N GLN A 389 -15.20 0.86 -0.36
CA GLN A 389 -15.38 1.77 0.76
C GLN A 389 -14.27 2.83 0.80
N GLY A 390 -13.02 2.44 0.59
CA GLY A 390 -11.89 3.37 0.55
C GLY A 390 -12.03 4.42 -0.56
N CYS A 391 -12.38 3.98 -1.77
CA CYS A 391 -12.62 4.87 -2.90
C CYS A 391 -13.87 5.74 -2.71
N GLN A 392 -14.92 5.21 -2.06
CA GLN A 392 -16.11 6.01 -1.73
C GLN A 392 -15.77 7.12 -0.74
N ASN A 393 -14.98 6.84 0.30
CA ASN A 393 -14.52 7.85 1.25
C ASN A 393 -13.74 8.99 0.55
N LEU A 394 -12.88 8.65 -0.41
CA LEU A 394 -12.20 9.65 -1.24
C LEU A 394 -13.19 10.41 -2.13
N SER A 395 -14.12 9.71 -2.78
CA SER A 395 -15.11 10.33 -3.65
C SER A 395 -15.97 11.35 -2.90
N ASP A 396 -16.42 11.01 -1.70
CA ASP A 396 -17.20 11.92 -0.86
C ASP A 396 -16.41 13.18 -0.51
N TYR A 397 -15.14 13.02 -0.19
CA TYR A 397 -14.27 14.16 0.06
C TYR A 397 -13.98 15.00 -1.20
N TYR A 398 -13.75 14.37 -2.34
CA TYR A 398 -13.56 15.07 -3.61
C TYR A 398 -14.82 15.83 -4.03
N GLN A 399 -16.01 15.25 -3.80
CA GLN A 399 -17.27 15.95 -4.04
C GLN A 399 -17.44 17.18 -3.16
N GLN A 400 -17.01 17.13 -1.89
CA GLN A 400 -16.97 18.30 -1.02
C GLN A 400 -16.06 19.40 -1.59
N LEU A 401 -14.85 19.04 -2.02
CA LEU A 401 -13.90 19.99 -2.63
C LEU A 401 -14.40 20.59 -3.94
N LEU A 402 -15.18 19.85 -4.70
CA LEU A 402 -15.75 20.25 -5.98
C LEU A 402 -17.10 20.99 -5.85
N GLY A 403 -17.62 21.15 -4.62
CA GLY A 403 -18.91 21.79 -4.38
C GLY A 403 -20.13 21.01 -4.89
N ILE A 404 -20.00 19.65 -5.00
CA ILE A 404 -21.06 18.76 -5.53
C ILE A 404 -21.96 18.21 -4.41
N SER A 405 -21.49 18.25 -3.16
CA SER A 405 -22.13 17.53 -2.03
C SER A 405 -23.47 18.11 -1.54
N GLU A 406 -23.86 19.32 -1.96
CA GLU A 406 -25.13 19.91 -1.54
C GLU A 406 -26.36 19.30 -2.24
N THR A 407 -26.20 18.69 -3.41
CA THR A 407 -27.30 18.15 -4.21
C THR A 407 -27.83 16.80 -3.72
N ARG A 408 -27.09 16.07 -2.87
CA ARG A 408 -27.51 14.73 -2.40
C ARG A 408 -28.39 14.75 -1.14
N LYS A 409 -28.34 15.82 -0.33
CA LYS A 409 -29.24 15.97 0.84
C LYS A 409 -30.68 16.20 0.45
N ASP A 410 -30.93 16.83 -0.70
CA ASP A 410 -32.29 17.11 -1.19
C ASP A 410 -32.99 15.87 -1.77
N LEU A 411 -32.25 14.88 -2.29
CA LEU A 411 -32.82 13.66 -2.87
C LEU A 411 -33.24 12.61 -1.82
N THR A 412 -32.59 12.60 -0.65
CA THR A 412 -32.98 11.70 0.46
C THR A 412 -34.16 12.23 1.28
N SER A 413 -34.47 13.52 1.20
CA SER A 413 -35.64 14.11 1.84
C SER A 413 -36.95 13.91 1.03
N LEU A 414 -36.84 13.60 -0.27
CA LEU A 414 -38.00 13.36 -1.17
C LEU A 414 -38.46 11.88 -1.20
N SER A 415 -37.68 10.95 -0.67
CA SER A 415 -38.05 9.52 -0.58
C SER A 415 -38.69 9.13 0.77
N ARG A 416 -38.99 10.10 1.65
CA ARG A 416 -39.64 9.92 2.96
C ARG A 416 -40.91 10.76 3.10
N LYS A 417 -41.62 11.01 2.01
CA LYS A 417 -43.00 11.52 2.05
C LYS A 417 -43.94 10.57 1.34
#